data_0513a077632ca6a945dcdd546753ca36
#
_entry.id   0513a077632ca6a945dcdd546753ca36
#
_cell.length_a   1.000
_cell.length_b   1.000
_cell.length_c   1.000
_cell.angle_alpha   90.00
_cell.angle_beta   90.00
_cell.angle_gamma   90.00
#
_symmetry.space_group_name_H-M   'P 1'
#
loop_
_entity.id
_entity.type
_entity.pdbx_description
1 polymer ?
#
loop_
_entity_poly.entity_id
_entity_poly.type
_entity_poly.pdbx_seq_one_letter_code
_entity_poly.pdbx_strand_id
1 'polypeptide(L)'
;MRETLYQQCFDEMIRQITINCAERGFLLVRVRDEFRQQLTAYQGLYDSSIAYGMRHALVAEASKAEIRSRIETLRKDCDDLEDLISDLETQCKEVVK
;
A
#
# COMPACT_ATOMS: atom_id res chain seq x y z
N MET A 1 -13.13 19.49 11.29
CA MET A 1 -13.68 20.83 11.46
C MET A 1 -14.33 21.36 10.18
N ARG A 2 -13.67 21.32 9.07
CA ARG A 2 -14.19 21.77 7.75
C ARG A 2 -15.43 20.99 7.33
N GLU A 3 -15.39 19.67 7.43
CA GLU A 3 -16.51 18.79 7.12
C GLU A 3 -17.75 19.07 7.98
N THR A 4 -17.56 19.30 9.28
CA THR A 4 -18.62 19.65 10.20
C THR A 4 -19.31 20.95 9.82
N LEU A 5 -18.54 21.95 9.39
CA LEU A 5 -19.09 23.24 8.95
C LEU A 5 -19.91 23.08 7.66
N TYR A 6 -19.45 22.29 6.71
CA TYR A 6 -20.24 21.99 5.51
C TYR A 6 -21.52 21.23 5.80
N GLN A 7 -21.48 20.29 6.72
CA GLN A 7 -22.69 19.56 7.17
C GLN A 7 -23.69 20.48 7.82
N GLN A 8 -23.26 21.36 8.71
CA GLN A 8 -24.15 22.35 9.36
C GLN A 8 -24.75 23.31 8.34
N CYS A 9 -23.98 23.77 7.38
CA CYS A 9 -24.46 24.64 6.32
C CYS A 9 -25.52 23.94 5.46
N PHE A 10 -25.30 22.69 5.12
CA PHE A 10 -26.25 21.89 4.34
C PHE A 10 -27.55 21.61 5.11
N ASP A 11 -27.44 21.29 6.38
CA ASP A 11 -28.59 21.06 7.26
C ASP A 11 -29.44 22.33 7.39
N GLU A 12 -28.82 23.50 7.51
CA GLU A 12 -29.54 24.78 7.55
C GLU A 12 -30.24 25.08 6.21
N MET A 13 -29.59 24.77 5.10
CA MET A 13 -30.22 24.90 3.79
C MET A 13 -31.44 23.99 3.64
N ILE A 14 -31.36 22.76 4.13
CA ILE A 14 -32.49 21.81 4.18
C ILE A 14 -33.63 22.40 5.01
N ARG A 15 -33.31 22.93 6.18
CA ARG A 15 -34.30 23.56 7.07
C ARG A 15 -35.04 24.68 6.38
N GLN A 16 -34.34 25.61 5.72
CA GLN A 16 -34.94 26.75 5.02
C GLN A 16 -35.81 26.31 3.85
N ILE A 17 -35.37 25.34 3.06
CA ILE A 17 -36.13 24.82 1.93
C ILE A 17 -37.37 24.06 2.40
N THR A 18 -37.26 23.31 3.50
CA THR A 18 -38.40 22.57 4.09
C THR A 18 -39.49 23.50 4.59
N ILE A 19 -39.14 24.68 5.12
CA ILE A 19 -40.12 25.70 5.55
C ILE A 19 -40.92 26.20 4.34
N ASN A 20 -40.30 26.39 3.20
CA ASN A 20 -40.95 26.87 1.99
C ASN A 20 -41.74 25.76 1.28
N CYS A 21 -41.21 24.56 1.22
CA CYS A 21 -41.86 23.39 0.62
C CYS A 21 -41.29 22.10 1.21
N ALA A 22 -42.11 21.40 1.96
CA ALA A 22 -41.73 20.18 2.67
C ALA A 22 -41.26 19.06 1.72
N GLU A 23 -41.88 18.93 0.56
CA GLU A 23 -41.53 17.92 -0.45
C GLU A 23 -40.15 18.15 -1.02
N ARG A 24 -39.79 19.39 -1.32
CA ARG A 24 -38.46 19.75 -1.80
C ARG A 24 -37.39 19.53 -0.74
N GLY A 25 -37.68 19.86 0.51
CA GLY A 25 -36.82 19.59 1.64
C GLY A 25 -36.55 18.09 1.82
N PHE A 26 -37.58 17.27 1.68
CA PHE A 26 -37.43 15.81 1.73
C PHE A 26 -36.52 15.26 0.64
N LEU A 27 -36.65 15.76 -0.59
CA LEU A 27 -35.77 15.38 -1.69
C LEU A 27 -34.33 15.84 -1.45
N LEU A 28 -34.15 17.01 -0.87
CA LEU A 28 -32.81 17.54 -0.55
C LEU A 28 -32.11 16.70 0.54
N VAL A 29 -32.84 16.16 1.50
CA VAL A 29 -32.31 15.20 2.48
C VAL A 29 -31.76 13.97 1.77
N ARG A 30 -32.46 13.44 0.78
CA ARG A 30 -31.99 12.29 0.00
C ARG A 30 -30.70 12.62 -0.78
N VAL A 31 -30.60 13.78 -1.34
CA VAL A 31 -29.39 14.26 -2.03
C VAL A 31 -28.22 14.36 -1.05
N ARG A 32 -28.45 14.92 0.13
CA ARG A 32 -27.43 14.98 1.20
C ARG A 32 -26.92 13.59 1.56
N ASP A 33 -27.83 12.65 1.77
CA ASP A 33 -27.46 11.28 2.16
C ASP A 33 -26.69 10.57 1.06
N GLU A 34 -27.06 10.80 -0.21
CA GLU A 34 -26.33 10.27 -1.36
C GLU A 34 -24.91 10.81 -1.40
N PHE A 35 -24.70 12.10 -1.27
CA PHE A 35 -23.35 12.68 -1.19
C PHE A 35 -22.53 12.12 -0.03
N ARG A 36 -23.16 11.96 1.12
CA ARG A 36 -22.49 11.38 2.29
C ARG A 36 -22.04 9.95 2.03
N GLN A 37 -22.88 9.14 1.41
CA GLN A 37 -22.55 7.76 1.04
C GLN A 37 -21.39 7.72 0.02
N GLN A 38 -21.42 8.58 -0.99
CA GLN A 38 -20.34 8.67 -1.97
C GLN A 38 -19.00 9.03 -1.33
N LEU A 39 -18.97 10.04 -0.47
CA LEU A 39 -17.75 10.43 0.25
C LEU A 39 -17.23 9.31 1.14
N THR A 40 -18.11 8.63 1.85
CA THR A 40 -17.75 7.48 2.69
C THR A 40 -17.19 6.33 1.86
N ALA A 41 -17.77 6.05 0.70
CA ALA A 41 -17.29 5.02 -0.21
C ALA A 41 -15.89 5.34 -0.75
N TYR A 42 -15.63 6.56 -1.19
CA TYR A 42 -14.31 6.99 -1.65
C TYR A 42 -13.27 6.99 -0.54
N GLN A 43 -13.65 7.40 0.66
CA GLN A 43 -12.76 7.35 1.82
C GLN A 43 -12.38 5.90 2.17
N GLY A 44 -13.34 4.98 2.16
CA GLY A 44 -13.09 3.56 2.37
C GLY A 44 -12.18 2.97 1.28
N LEU A 45 -12.40 3.34 0.03
CA LEU A 45 -11.56 2.92 -1.09
C LEU A 45 -10.12 3.44 -0.94
N TYR A 46 -9.96 4.70 -0.55
CA TYR A 46 -8.66 5.31 -0.31
C TYR A 46 -7.90 4.60 0.81
N ASP A 47 -8.55 4.38 1.96
CA ASP A 47 -7.95 3.69 3.10
C ASP A 47 -7.55 2.24 2.74
N SER A 48 -8.41 1.55 2.02
CA SER A 48 -8.14 0.19 1.54
C SER A 48 -6.95 0.15 0.57
N SER A 49 -6.86 1.13 -0.33
CA SER A 49 -5.76 1.24 -1.30
C SER A 49 -4.43 1.51 -0.62
N ILE A 50 -4.41 2.39 0.39
CA ILE A 50 -3.20 2.65 1.19
C ILE A 50 -2.78 1.39 1.95
N ALA A 51 -3.70 0.70 2.60
CA ALA A 51 -3.41 -0.53 3.33
C ALA A 51 -2.85 -1.62 2.41
N TYR A 52 -3.40 -1.76 1.21
CA TYR A 52 -2.87 -2.67 0.19
C TYR A 52 -1.46 -2.29 -0.23
N GLY A 53 -1.22 -1.02 -0.53
CA GLY A 53 0.09 -0.51 -0.93
C GLY A 53 1.16 -0.73 0.15
N MET A 54 0.82 -0.48 1.41
CA MET A 54 1.73 -0.70 2.54
C MET A 54 2.06 -2.19 2.72
N ARG A 55 1.08 -3.07 2.65
CA ARG A 55 1.30 -4.53 2.72
C ARG A 55 2.18 -5.00 1.57
N HIS A 56 1.90 -4.54 0.36
CA HIS A 56 2.69 -4.89 -0.82
C HIS A 56 4.15 -4.42 -0.69
N ALA A 57 4.37 -3.21 -0.18
CA ALA A 57 5.71 -2.68 0.07
C ALA A 57 6.47 -3.51 1.13
N LEU A 58 5.80 -3.91 2.21
CA LEU A 58 6.41 -4.75 3.24
C LEU A 58 6.80 -6.13 2.71
N VAL A 59 5.94 -6.76 1.90
CA VAL A 59 6.25 -8.04 1.25
C VAL A 59 7.42 -7.90 0.29
N ALA A 60 7.47 -6.81 -0.48
CA ALA A 60 8.57 -6.54 -1.40
C ALA A 60 9.90 -6.33 -0.67
N GLU A 61 9.90 -5.60 0.45
CA GLU A 61 11.11 -5.41 1.28
C GLU A 61 11.60 -6.72 1.90
N ALA A 62 10.70 -7.56 2.40
CA ALA A 62 11.04 -8.88 2.91
C ALA A 62 11.64 -9.77 1.82
N SER A 63 11.06 -9.77 0.62
CA SER A 63 11.57 -10.50 -0.53
C SER A 63 12.96 -10.00 -0.97
N LYS A 64 13.17 -8.70 -0.99
CA LYS A 64 14.49 -8.10 -1.28
C LYS A 64 15.54 -8.53 -0.28
N ALA A 65 15.23 -8.52 1.01
CA ALA A 65 16.15 -8.93 2.07
C ALA A 65 16.55 -10.40 1.89
N GLU A 66 15.60 -11.27 1.59
CA GLU A 66 15.86 -12.68 1.31
C GLU A 66 16.77 -12.87 0.08
N ILE A 67 16.46 -12.18 -1.01
CA ILE A 67 17.25 -12.25 -2.25
C ILE A 67 18.68 -11.76 -2.02
N ARG A 68 18.85 -10.65 -1.30
CA ARG A 68 20.20 -10.14 -0.95
C ARG A 68 21.00 -11.14 -0.13
N SER A 69 20.37 -11.79 0.84
CA SER A 69 20.99 -12.83 1.66
C SER A 69 21.42 -14.02 0.80
N ARG A 70 20.57 -14.45 -0.14
CA ARG A 70 20.92 -15.54 -1.07
C ARG A 70 22.05 -15.17 -2.02
N ILE A 71 22.06 -13.94 -2.53
CA ILE A 71 23.15 -13.45 -3.40
C ILE A 71 24.46 -13.48 -2.64
N GLU A 72 24.49 -13.03 -1.39
CA GLU A 72 25.70 -13.02 -0.58
C GLU A 72 26.20 -14.45 -0.27
N THR A 73 25.28 -15.36 0.06
CA THR A 73 25.60 -16.77 0.26
C THR A 73 26.18 -17.40 -1.01
N LEU A 74 25.56 -17.15 -2.18
CA LEU A 74 26.04 -17.66 -3.46
C LEU A 74 27.39 -17.09 -3.84
N ARG A 75 27.68 -15.83 -3.55
CA ARG A 75 29.00 -15.23 -3.77
C ARG A 75 30.07 -15.92 -2.94
N LYS A 76 29.80 -16.16 -1.66
CA LYS A 76 30.72 -16.91 -0.79
C LYS A 76 30.98 -18.31 -1.33
N ASP A 77 29.92 -19.02 -1.73
CA ASP A 77 30.05 -20.37 -2.31
C ASP A 77 30.89 -20.35 -3.58
N CYS A 78 30.71 -19.34 -4.44
CA CYS A 78 31.53 -19.17 -5.65
C CYS A 78 33.01 -18.91 -5.31
N ASP A 79 33.28 -18.02 -4.36
CA ASP A 79 34.64 -17.71 -3.91
C ASP A 79 35.29 -18.96 -3.30
N ASP A 80 34.60 -19.72 -2.45
CA ASP A 80 35.09 -20.96 -1.86
C ASP A 80 35.39 -22.01 -2.91
N LEU A 81 34.55 -22.12 -3.94
CA LEU A 81 34.77 -23.05 -5.07
C LEU A 81 35.98 -22.62 -5.94
N GLU A 82 36.15 -21.35 -6.17
CA GLU A 82 37.34 -20.82 -6.92
C GLU A 82 38.62 -21.11 -6.14
N ASP A 83 38.63 -20.89 -4.84
CA ASP A 83 39.78 -21.21 -3.97
C ASP A 83 40.07 -22.73 -3.98
N LEU A 84 39.05 -23.56 -3.91
CA LEU A 84 39.20 -25.01 -3.98
C LEU A 84 39.74 -25.47 -5.30
N ILE A 85 39.30 -24.90 -6.42
CA ILE A 85 39.82 -25.20 -7.75
C ILE A 85 41.32 -24.82 -7.85
N SER A 86 41.68 -23.64 -7.36
CA SER A 86 43.04 -23.17 -7.33
C SER A 86 43.98 -24.11 -6.53
N ASP A 87 43.51 -24.53 -5.36
CA ASP A 87 44.23 -25.46 -4.50
C ASP A 87 44.43 -26.83 -5.19
N LEU A 88 43.36 -27.36 -5.81
CA LEU A 88 43.41 -28.62 -6.53
C LEU A 88 44.35 -28.55 -7.74
N GLU A 89 44.33 -27.45 -8.50
CA GLU A 89 45.27 -27.24 -9.60
C GLU A 89 46.71 -27.22 -9.13
N THR A 90 46.98 -26.58 -7.99
CA THR A 90 48.31 -26.52 -7.39
C THR A 90 48.77 -27.92 -6.96
N GLN A 91 47.91 -28.69 -6.33
CA GLN A 91 48.19 -30.07 -5.95
C GLN A 91 48.44 -30.97 -7.13
N CYS A 92 47.64 -30.82 -8.20
CA CYS A 92 47.87 -31.59 -9.44
C CYS A 92 49.21 -31.25 -10.08
N LYS A 93 49.64 -29.97 -10.09
CA LYS A 93 50.93 -29.57 -10.58
C LYS A 93 52.10 -30.15 -9.77
N GLU A 94 51.93 -30.24 -8.45
CA GLU A 94 52.90 -30.85 -7.54
C GLU A 94 53.03 -32.35 -7.77
N VAL A 95 51.95 -33.06 -7.97
CA VAL A 95 51.93 -34.51 -8.19
C VAL A 95 52.53 -34.89 -9.56
N VAL A 96 52.36 -34.06 -10.56
CA VAL A 96 52.88 -34.29 -11.94
C VAL A 96 54.40 -34.06 -12.02
N LYS A 97 54.95 -33.29 -11.06
CA LYS A 97 56.42 -33.14 -10.96
C LYS A 97 57.02 -34.37 -10.38
#